data_b28a607c00d2b164b08b3932f616b8ed
#
_entry.id   b28a607c00d2b164b08b3932f616b8ed
#
_cell.length_a   1.000
_cell.length_b   1.000
_cell.length_c   1.000
_cell.angle_alpha   90.00
_cell.angle_beta   90.00
_cell.angle_gamma   90.00
#
_symmetry.space_group_name_H-M   'P 1'
#
loop_
_entity.id
_entity.type
_entity.pdbx_description
1 polymer ?
#
loop_
_entity_poly.entity_id
_entity_poly.type
_entity_poly.pdbx_seq_one_letter_code
_entity_poly.pdbx_strand_id
1 'polypeptide(L)'
;MKHLIAQHKSGLDCGICSVCSAHPLVIEAALRLDLHGDRQVLIEATSNQVNQYGGYTGMRPADFRDYVLAIAQRVGFPPQRLILGGDHLGPNCWQDESAEAAMEKSRVLIADYVRAGFSKIHLDASMSCAGDPLPLPPEVVAQRAAELCRVAEQSASAEQRAALTYVIGTEVPVPGGEASAIHEVHVTRPEDAAHTLELHYQAFRAAGLEAAIERIIGLVVQPGVEFDHSSVVHYQPAGARELSTFITTTPVVYEAHSTDYQTRSAYRALVKDHFAILKVGPALTFALREAIFALAEIEQALIAPEKQSRMLAVIDQVMLDEPGYWKKYYRPAFSQSLVDIHFSLSDRIRYYWPNPRISAAFDALMANLGATAIPLGLLSQYLPKQFDRVLAGSLNADARALIIDKIQDVLRDYAFGCTPEATHNQELSHA
;
A
#
# COMPACT_ATOMS: atom_id res chain seq x y z
N MET A 1 -10.80 -0.41 -12.71
CA MET A 1 -11.52 -0.77 -11.46
C MET A 1 -12.94 -1.27 -11.70
N LYS A 2 -13.86 -0.49 -12.28
CA LYS A 2 -15.29 -0.89 -12.43
C LYS A 2 -15.50 -2.29 -13.03
N HIS A 3 -14.75 -2.62 -14.08
CA HIS A 3 -14.84 -3.94 -14.72
C HIS A 3 -14.45 -5.08 -13.77
N LEU A 4 -13.37 -4.94 -13.04
CA LEU A 4 -12.90 -5.94 -12.05
C LEU A 4 -13.97 -6.15 -10.97
N ILE A 5 -14.54 -5.07 -10.42
CA ILE A 5 -15.60 -5.16 -9.40
C ILE A 5 -16.86 -5.84 -9.97
N ALA A 6 -17.24 -5.51 -11.20
CA ALA A 6 -18.37 -6.16 -11.86
C ALA A 6 -18.13 -7.67 -12.06
N GLN A 7 -16.91 -8.07 -12.47
CA GLN A 7 -16.52 -9.48 -12.56
C GLN A 7 -16.60 -10.18 -11.20
N HIS A 8 -16.05 -9.55 -10.15
CA HIS A 8 -16.14 -10.09 -8.79
C HIS A 8 -17.59 -10.28 -8.35
N LYS A 9 -18.45 -9.28 -8.53
CA LYS A 9 -19.87 -9.32 -8.18
C LYS A 9 -20.66 -10.34 -9.03
N SER A 10 -20.17 -10.73 -10.20
CA SER A 10 -20.77 -11.81 -11.02
C SER A 10 -20.35 -13.22 -10.56
N GLY A 11 -19.59 -13.35 -9.47
CA GLY A 11 -19.16 -14.61 -8.88
C GLY A 11 -17.79 -15.11 -9.32
N LEU A 12 -16.98 -14.25 -9.97
CA LEU A 12 -15.59 -14.57 -10.26
C LEU A 12 -14.71 -14.15 -9.08
N ASP A 13 -14.04 -15.09 -8.42
CA ASP A 13 -13.16 -14.83 -7.28
C ASP A 13 -11.89 -14.08 -7.73
N CYS A 14 -12.06 -12.84 -8.19
CA CYS A 14 -10.99 -11.96 -8.62
C CYS A 14 -10.86 -10.74 -7.71
N GLY A 15 -9.62 -10.26 -7.53
CA GLY A 15 -9.31 -9.09 -6.73
C GLY A 15 -8.16 -8.28 -7.32
N ILE A 16 -7.76 -7.25 -6.64
CA ILE A 16 -6.59 -6.45 -6.99
C ILE A 16 -5.76 -6.13 -5.75
N CYS A 17 -4.44 -6.28 -5.91
CA CYS A 17 -3.48 -5.78 -4.95
C CYS A 17 -3.30 -4.27 -5.15
N SER A 18 -3.52 -3.50 -4.10
CA SER A 18 -3.27 -2.06 -4.07
C SER A 18 -1.89 -1.80 -3.47
N VAL A 19 -0.95 -1.40 -4.31
CA VAL A 19 0.44 -1.13 -3.94
C VAL A 19 0.58 0.29 -3.41
N CYS A 20 0.66 0.44 -2.08
CA CYS A 20 0.74 1.73 -1.38
C CYS A 20 2.20 2.09 -1.07
N SER A 21 2.99 2.37 -2.10
CA SER A 21 4.40 2.72 -1.94
C SER A 21 4.86 3.74 -2.97
N ALA A 22 5.70 4.68 -2.52
CA ALA A 22 6.37 5.65 -3.39
C ALA A 22 7.83 5.26 -3.71
N HIS A 23 8.31 4.10 -3.24
CA HIS A 23 9.68 3.67 -3.50
C HIS A 23 9.84 3.16 -4.95
N PRO A 24 10.86 3.64 -5.73
CA PRO A 24 10.98 3.32 -7.16
C PRO A 24 11.12 1.83 -7.44
N LEU A 25 11.87 1.08 -6.62
CA LEU A 25 12.07 -0.35 -6.79
C LEU A 25 10.81 -1.16 -6.46
N VAL A 26 9.97 -0.68 -5.55
CA VAL A 26 8.67 -1.32 -5.25
C VAL A 26 7.70 -1.13 -6.42
N ILE A 27 7.59 0.08 -6.95
CA ILE A 27 6.76 0.37 -8.12
C ILE A 27 7.25 -0.45 -9.33
N GLU A 28 8.57 -0.47 -9.58
CA GLU A 28 9.16 -1.25 -10.65
C GLU A 28 8.88 -2.76 -10.49
N ALA A 29 9.00 -3.30 -9.27
CA ALA A 29 8.71 -4.71 -9.00
C ALA A 29 7.25 -5.07 -9.31
N ALA A 30 6.30 -4.20 -8.92
CA ALA A 30 4.89 -4.38 -9.22
C ALA A 30 4.60 -4.37 -10.73
N LEU A 31 5.15 -3.41 -11.46
CA LEU A 31 4.96 -3.31 -12.90
C LEU A 31 5.61 -4.48 -13.66
N ARG A 32 6.81 -4.91 -13.25
CA ARG A 32 7.51 -6.04 -13.89
C ARG A 32 6.81 -7.37 -13.65
N LEU A 33 6.16 -7.58 -12.50
CA LEU A 33 5.46 -8.82 -12.22
C LEU A 33 4.33 -9.07 -13.23
N ASP A 34 3.61 -8.03 -13.60
CA ASP A 34 2.48 -8.11 -14.52
C ASP A 34 2.82 -7.65 -15.97
N LEU A 35 4.11 -7.50 -16.29
CA LEU A 35 4.55 -6.93 -17.57
C LEU A 35 3.99 -7.70 -18.78
N HIS A 36 4.08 -9.03 -18.74
CA HIS A 36 3.69 -9.91 -19.84
C HIS A 36 2.27 -10.47 -19.73
N GLY A 37 1.56 -10.17 -18.64
CA GLY A 37 0.15 -10.55 -18.44
C GLY A 37 -0.81 -9.52 -19.03
N ASP A 38 -2.05 -9.60 -18.60
CA ASP A 38 -3.14 -8.70 -18.99
C ASP A 38 -3.74 -7.92 -17.81
N ARG A 39 -3.32 -8.23 -16.60
CA ARG A 39 -3.86 -7.61 -15.37
C ARG A 39 -3.52 -6.12 -15.29
N GLN A 40 -4.43 -5.39 -14.68
CA GLN A 40 -4.18 -4.00 -14.26
C GLN A 40 -3.31 -3.98 -13.01
N VAL A 41 -2.46 -2.96 -12.89
CA VAL A 41 -1.64 -2.70 -11.69
C VAL A 41 -2.13 -1.41 -11.07
N LEU A 42 -2.50 -1.49 -9.78
CA LEU A 42 -2.95 -0.36 -8.98
C LEU A 42 -1.79 0.13 -8.10
N ILE A 43 -1.34 1.35 -8.36
CA ILE A 43 -0.34 2.06 -7.56
C ILE A 43 -1.05 3.20 -6.84
N GLU A 44 -0.94 3.22 -5.52
CA GLU A 44 -1.57 4.26 -4.69
C GLU A 44 -0.55 5.07 -3.93
N ALA A 45 -0.85 6.36 -3.77
CA ALA A 45 -0.16 7.25 -2.85
C ALA A 45 -1.09 7.67 -1.72
N THR A 46 -0.60 7.59 -0.48
CA THR A 46 -1.32 8.14 0.68
C THR A 46 -1.12 9.66 0.76
N SER A 47 -2.04 10.35 1.42
CA SER A 47 -1.93 11.79 1.70
C SER A 47 -0.65 12.18 2.44
N ASN A 48 -0.08 11.27 3.25
CA ASN A 48 1.20 11.47 3.93
C ASN A 48 2.40 11.36 2.97
N GLN A 49 2.31 10.52 1.94
CA GLN A 49 3.36 10.33 0.95
C GLN A 49 3.43 11.49 -0.02
N VAL A 50 2.27 11.89 -0.53
CA VAL A 50 2.12 12.83 -1.64
C VAL A 50 0.95 13.77 -1.33
N ASN A 51 1.19 15.06 -1.32
CA ASN A 51 0.15 16.08 -1.15
C ASN A 51 0.59 17.40 -1.79
N GLN A 52 -0.25 18.42 -1.75
CA GLN A 52 0.04 19.75 -2.34
C GLN A 52 1.31 20.41 -1.78
N TYR A 53 1.80 19.97 -0.61
CA TYR A 53 3.02 20.47 0.02
C TYR A 53 4.23 19.53 -0.20
N GLY A 54 4.02 18.38 -0.88
CA GLY A 54 5.05 17.40 -1.20
C GLY A 54 5.01 16.13 -0.33
N GLY A 55 4.33 16.13 0.80
CA GLY A 55 4.37 15.00 1.75
C GLY A 55 5.80 14.68 2.20
N TYR A 56 6.05 13.44 2.70
CA TYR A 56 7.42 13.06 3.06
C TYR A 56 8.31 12.70 1.85
N THR A 57 7.71 12.52 0.66
CA THR A 57 8.45 12.19 -0.57
C THR A 57 8.96 13.43 -1.31
N GLY A 58 8.47 14.62 -0.96
CA GLY A 58 8.71 15.85 -1.69
C GLY A 58 7.89 15.99 -2.99
N MET A 59 6.99 15.03 -3.30
CA MET A 59 6.21 15.01 -4.53
C MET A 59 4.78 15.53 -4.33
N ARG A 60 4.32 16.35 -5.26
CA ARG A 60 2.90 16.68 -5.44
C ARG A 60 2.22 15.61 -6.29
N PRO A 61 0.88 15.53 -6.33
CA PRO A 61 0.18 14.50 -7.10
C PRO A 61 0.59 14.40 -8.58
N ALA A 62 0.80 15.52 -9.25
CA ALA A 62 1.28 15.53 -10.63
C ALA A 62 2.71 14.97 -10.75
N ASP A 63 3.59 15.32 -9.81
CA ASP A 63 4.97 14.83 -9.79
C ASP A 63 5.00 13.31 -9.59
N PHE A 64 4.18 12.79 -8.68
CA PHE A 64 4.07 11.35 -8.43
C PHE A 64 3.52 10.60 -9.66
N ARG A 65 2.48 11.12 -10.32
CA ARG A 65 1.98 10.56 -11.58
C ARG A 65 3.10 10.44 -12.61
N ASP A 66 3.82 11.54 -12.86
CA ASP A 66 4.88 11.59 -13.87
C ASP A 66 6.03 10.65 -13.50
N TYR A 67 6.34 10.56 -12.23
CA TYR A 67 7.32 9.63 -11.69
C TYR A 67 6.94 8.16 -11.93
N VAL A 68 5.69 7.77 -11.64
CA VAL A 68 5.21 6.40 -11.89
C VAL A 68 5.17 6.10 -13.38
N LEU A 69 4.71 7.04 -14.21
CA LEU A 69 4.70 6.90 -15.68
C LEU A 69 6.11 6.75 -16.25
N ALA A 70 7.10 7.49 -15.74
CA ALA A 70 8.50 7.34 -16.15
C ALA A 70 9.06 5.95 -15.81
N ILE A 71 8.69 5.39 -14.64
CA ILE A 71 9.05 4.01 -14.29
C ILE A 71 8.35 3.03 -15.24
N ALA A 72 7.06 3.19 -15.50
CA ALA A 72 6.30 2.34 -16.42
C ALA A 72 6.91 2.36 -17.84
N GLN A 73 7.25 3.52 -18.35
CA GLN A 73 7.93 3.67 -19.65
C GLN A 73 9.28 2.95 -19.68
N ARG A 74 10.09 3.09 -18.62
CA ARG A 74 11.42 2.46 -18.54
C ARG A 74 11.35 0.94 -18.55
N VAL A 75 10.31 0.35 -17.92
CA VAL A 75 10.12 -1.10 -17.89
C VAL A 75 9.30 -1.62 -19.07
N GLY A 76 8.73 -0.75 -19.91
CA GLY A 76 7.87 -1.12 -21.02
C GLY A 76 6.44 -1.52 -20.62
N PHE A 77 5.96 -1.08 -19.44
CA PHE A 77 4.61 -1.40 -18.98
C PHE A 77 3.57 -0.52 -19.67
N PRO A 78 2.48 -1.10 -20.24
CA PRO A 78 1.45 -0.32 -20.92
C PRO A 78 0.69 0.62 -19.98
N PRO A 79 0.68 1.94 -20.22
CA PRO A 79 0.03 2.89 -19.30
C PRO A 79 -1.49 2.68 -19.17
N GLN A 80 -2.14 2.05 -20.15
CA GLN A 80 -3.57 1.73 -20.12
C GLN A 80 -3.92 0.68 -19.06
N ARG A 81 -2.95 -0.10 -18.62
CA ARG A 81 -3.09 -1.09 -17.54
C ARG A 81 -2.71 -0.56 -16.17
N LEU A 82 -2.18 0.66 -16.11
CA LEU A 82 -1.84 1.34 -14.85
C LEU A 82 -3.06 2.08 -14.32
N ILE A 83 -3.38 1.85 -13.05
CA ILE A 83 -4.38 2.61 -12.30
C ILE A 83 -3.62 3.39 -11.22
N LEU A 84 -3.85 4.70 -11.15
CA LEU A 84 -3.37 5.55 -10.07
C LEU A 84 -4.49 5.77 -9.07
N GLY A 85 -4.21 5.50 -7.80
CA GLY A 85 -5.14 5.70 -6.69
C GLY A 85 -4.59 6.64 -5.62
N GLY A 86 -5.48 7.39 -5.02
CA GLY A 86 -5.21 8.16 -3.82
C GLY A 86 -5.82 7.48 -2.61
N ASP A 87 -5.01 7.27 -1.59
CA ASP A 87 -5.36 6.54 -0.38
C ASP A 87 -5.38 7.45 0.84
N HIS A 88 -6.36 7.25 1.73
CA HIS A 88 -6.58 8.10 2.90
C HIS A 88 -6.59 9.60 2.53
N LEU A 89 -7.33 9.96 1.47
CA LEU A 89 -7.45 11.34 1.05
C LEU A 89 -8.51 12.07 1.89
N GLY A 90 -8.03 12.88 2.80
CA GLY A 90 -8.84 13.62 3.75
C GLY A 90 -7.98 14.40 4.75
N PRO A 91 -8.50 14.74 5.93
CA PRO A 91 -7.84 15.59 6.91
C PRO A 91 -6.70 14.92 7.67
N ASN A 92 -6.41 13.65 7.45
CA ASN A 92 -5.46 12.84 8.22
C ASN A 92 -4.08 13.51 8.43
N CYS A 93 -3.55 14.19 7.40
CA CYS A 93 -2.25 14.87 7.50
C CYS A 93 -2.28 16.12 8.39
N TRP A 94 -3.47 16.63 8.70
CA TRP A 94 -3.68 17.92 9.37
C TRP A 94 -4.63 17.80 10.57
N GLN A 95 -4.74 16.60 11.16
CA GLN A 95 -5.64 16.34 12.30
C GLN A 95 -5.33 17.17 13.56
N ASP A 96 -4.10 17.69 13.67
CA ASP A 96 -3.72 18.61 14.75
C ASP A 96 -4.25 20.05 14.56
N GLU A 97 -4.87 20.35 13.41
CA GLU A 97 -5.49 21.63 13.08
C GLU A 97 -7.01 21.56 13.28
N SER A 98 -7.68 22.75 13.28
CA SER A 98 -9.14 22.77 13.31
C SER A 98 -9.76 22.04 12.12
N ALA A 99 -10.94 21.46 12.32
CA ALA A 99 -11.66 20.75 11.25
C ALA A 99 -11.84 21.59 9.99
N GLU A 100 -12.13 22.90 10.14
CA GLU A 100 -12.28 23.83 9.02
C GLU A 100 -10.97 23.95 8.21
N ALA A 101 -9.84 24.19 8.88
CA ALA A 101 -8.54 24.32 8.23
C ALA A 101 -8.07 23.00 7.58
N ALA A 102 -8.25 21.87 8.27
CA ALA A 102 -7.89 20.55 7.76
C ALA A 102 -8.73 20.15 6.54
N MET A 103 -10.05 20.45 6.55
CA MET A 103 -10.94 20.18 5.44
C MET A 103 -10.67 21.11 4.24
N GLU A 104 -10.29 22.38 4.45
CA GLU A 104 -9.85 23.24 3.36
C GLU A 104 -8.63 22.67 2.63
N LYS A 105 -7.64 22.21 3.38
CA LYS A 105 -6.46 21.53 2.81
C LYS A 105 -6.83 20.23 2.11
N SER A 106 -7.78 19.47 2.65
CA SER A 106 -8.27 18.22 2.05
C SER A 106 -8.99 18.47 0.71
N ARG A 107 -9.72 19.58 0.57
CA ARG A 107 -10.33 19.98 -0.71
C ARG A 107 -9.27 20.23 -1.79
N VAL A 108 -8.19 20.95 -1.44
CA VAL A 108 -7.06 21.17 -2.36
C VAL A 108 -6.39 19.85 -2.72
N LEU A 109 -6.14 18.98 -1.74
CA LEU A 109 -5.56 17.66 -1.95
C LEU A 109 -6.36 16.84 -2.97
N ILE A 110 -7.68 16.70 -2.76
CA ILE A 110 -8.57 15.94 -3.67
C ILE A 110 -8.53 16.53 -5.08
N ALA A 111 -8.63 17.86 -5.20
CA ALA A 111 -8.61 18.53 -6.50
C ALA A 111 -7.31 18.26 -7.25
N ASP A 112 -6.17 18.28 -6.57
CA ASP A 112 -4.85 18.05 -7.17
C ASP A 112 -4.67 16.59 -7.60
N TYR A 113 -5.14 15.61 -6.80
CA TYR A 113 -5.13 14.21 -7.19
C TYR A 113 -5.96 13.95 -8.46
N VAL A 114 -7.18 14.46 -8.50
CA VAL A 114 -8.08 14.27 -9.64
C VAL A 114 -7.53 14.95 -10.90
N ARG A 115 -7.05 16.19 -10.80
CA ARG A 115 -6.42 16.91 -11.93
C ARG A 115 -5.16 16.22 -12.43
N ALA A 116 -4.43 15.57 -11.53
CA ALA A 116 -3.27 14.75 -11.89
C ALA A 116 -3.64 13.43 -12.59
N GLY A 117 -4.93 13.04 -12.64
CA GLY A 117 -5.38 11.85 -13.34
C GLY A 117 -5.49 10.59 -12.48
N PHE A 118 -5.50 10.74 -11.16
CA PHE A 118 -5.83 9.62 -10.25
C PHE A 118 -7.30 9.28 -10.40
N SER A 119 -7.62 7.99 -10.52
CA SER A 119 -8.97 7.52 -10.85
C SER A 119 -9.64 6.69 -9.75
N LYS A 120 -8.88 6.10 -8.82
CA LYS A 120 -9.41 5.52 -7.59
C LYS A 120 -9.17 6.50 -6.45
N ILE A 121 -10.21 6.95 -5.78
CA ILE A 121 -10.16 7.96 -4.73
C ILE A 121 -10.76 7.37 -3.45
N HIS A 122 -9.93 7.14 -2.43
CA HIS A 122 -10.38 6.78 -1.10
C HIS A 122 -10.67 8.06 -0.31
N LEU A 123 -11.95 8.31 -0.07
CA LEU A 123 -12.45 9.47 0.68
C LEU A 123 -12.43 9.16 2.17
N ASP A 124 -11.33 9.49 2.82
CA ASP A 124 -11.13 9.23 4.24
C ASP A 124 -11.29 10.50 5.08
N ALA A 125 -12.43 10.62 5.75
CA ALA A 125 -12.75 11.71 6.65
C ALA A 125 -13.01 11.26 8.10
N SER A 126 -12.59 10.05 8.46
CA SER A 126 -12.83 9.45 9.78
C SER A 126 -11.98 10.03 10.90
N MET A 127 -10.84 10.65 10.58
CA MET A 127 -9.94 11.21 11.58
C MET A 127 -10.52 12.47 12.20
N SER A 128 -10.63 12.47 13.54
CA SER A 128 -10.99 13.66 14.32
C SER A 128 -9.89 14.70 14.22
N CYS A 129 -10.28 15.93 13.91
CA CYS A 129 -9.39 17.10 13.93
C CYS A 129 -9.41 17.77 15.30
N ALA A 130 -8.53 18.76 15.51
CA ALA A 130 -8.51 19.52 16.76
C ALA A 130 -9.87 20.19 17.00
N GLY A 131 -10.47 19.88 18.16
CA GLY A 131 -11.81 20.38 18.55
C GLY A 131 -12.98 19.51 18.13
N ASP A 132 -12.75 18.46 17.33
CA ASP A 132 -13.77 17.46 17.02
C ASP A 132 -14.04 16.55 18.25
N PRO A 133 -15.25 15.97 18.36
CA PRO A 133 -15.50 14.92 19.34
C PRO A 133 -14.67 13.65 19.05
N LEU A 134 -14.40 12.86 20.10
CA LEU A 134 -13.69 11.57 20.03
C LEU A 134 -14.59 10.48 20.63
N PRO A 135 -15.06 9.51 19.83
CA PRO A 135 -14.89 9.36 18.38
C PRO A 135 -15.69 10.38 17.55
N LEU A 136 -15.29 10.59 16.29
CA LEU A 136 -16.03 11.44 15.36
C LEU A 136 -17.39 10.79 15.02
N PRO A 137 -18.54 11.51 15.08
CA PRO A 137 -19.83 10.94 14.70
C PRO A 137 -19.84 10.48 13.24
N PRO A 138 -20.39 9.28 12.93
CA PRO A 138 -20.43 8.73 11.58
C PRO A 138 -21.13 9.64 10.55
N GLU A 139 -22.12 10.42 10.98
CA GLU A 139 -22.82 11.41 10.13
C GLU A 139 -21.85 12.52 9.66
N VAL A 140 -20.95 12.95 10.54
CA VAL A 140 -19.94 13.99 10.22
C VAL A 140 -18.92 13.41 9.25
N VAL A 141 -18.50 12.15 9.44
CA VAL A 141 -17.62 11.45 8.49
C VAL A 141 -18.25 11.40 7.11
N ALA A 142 -19.50 10.96 7.01
CA ALA A 142 -20.22 10.85 5.74
C ALA A 142 -20.43 12.23 5.05
N GLN A 143 -20.74 13.28 5.83
CA GLN A 143 -20.86 14.65 5.31
C GLN A 143 -19.54 15.17 4.74
N ARG A 144 -18.44 14.99 5.47
CA ARG A 144 -17.08 15.37 5.00
C ARG A 144 -16.68 14.57 3.75
N ALA A 145 -16.95 13.27 3.71
CA ALA A 145 -16.71 12.44 2.52
C ALA A 145 -17.52 12.93 1.30
N ALA A 146 -18.80 13.30 1.48
CA ALA A 146 -19.63 13.87 0.42
C ALA A 146 -19.08 15.22 -0.07
N GLU A 147 -18.60 16.07 0.82
CA GLU A 147 -17.94 17.33 0.47
C GLU A 147 -16.69 17.09 -0.39
N LEU A 148 -15.82 16.18 0.01
CA LEU A 148 -14.62 15.82 -0.74
C LEU A 148 -14.95 15.18 -2.09
N CYS A 149 -15.98 14.33 -2.16
CA CYS A 149 -16.50 13.78 -3.42
C CYS A 149 -16.97 14.89 -4.37
N ARG A 150 -17.70 15.90 -3.87
CA ARG A 150 -18.12 17.04 -4.68
C ARG A 150 -16.93 17.77 -5.29
N VAL A 151 -15.87 17.97 -4.54
CA VAL A 151 -14.62 18.58 -5.05
C VAL A 151 -14.00 17.70 -6.14
N ALA A 152 -13.96 16.38 -5.96
CA ALA A 152 -13.48 15.46 -6.96
C ALA A 152 -14.26 15.57 -8.28
N GLU A 153 -15.60 15.55 -8.19
CA GLU A 153 -16.49 15.70 -9.34
C GLU A 153 -16.34 17.03 -10.09
N GLN A 154 -16.17 18.12 -9.35
CA GLN A 154 -16.00 19.46 -9.91
C GLN A 154 -14.60 19.67 -10.51
N SER A 155 -13.59 18.99 -10.00
CA SER A 155 -12.19 19.12 -10.46
C SER A 155 -11.90 18.27 -11.69
N ALA A 156 -12.72 17.25 -11.97
CA ALA A 156 -12.54 16.31 -13.06
C ALA A 156 -13.08 16.87 -14.39
N SER A 157 -12.33 16.63 -15.49
CA SER A 157 -12.90 16.73 -16.84
C SER A 157 -14.02 15.70 -17.03
N ALA A 158 -14.82 15.82 -18.10
CA ALA A 158 -15.89 14.85 -18.38
C ALA A 158 -15.34 13.42 -18.55
N GLU A 159 -14.18 13.27 -19.20
CA GLU A 159 -13.50 11.98 -19.38
C GLU A 159 -12.96 11.44 -18.05
N GLN A 160 -12.25 12.25 -17.27
CA GLN A 160 -11.77 11.88 -15.96
C GLN A 160 -12.91 11.44 -15.03
N ARG A 161 -14.01 12.21 -15.01
CA ARG A 161 -15.18 11.92 -14.17
C ARG A 161 -15.79 10.56 -14.49
N ALA A 162 -15.85 10.16 -15.76
CA ALA A 162 -16.33 8.84 -16.16
C ALA A 162 -15.44 7.71 -15.63
N ALA A 163 -14.13 7.98 -15.47
CA ALA A 163 -13.15 7.01 -14.95
C ALA A 163 -13.06 6.97 -13.42
N LEU A 164 -13.50 8.02 -12.72
CA LEU A 164 -13.45 8.08 -11.25
C LEU A 164 -14.21 6.93 -10.61
N THR A 165 -13.61 6.37 -9.58
CA THR A 165 -14.20 5.40 -8.65
C THR A 165 -13.87 5.79 -7.22
N TYR A 166 -14.78 5.53 -6.30
CA TYR A 166 -14.68 5.93 -4.91
C TYR A 166 -14.62 4.74 -3.98
N VAL A 167 -13.83 4.86 -2.94
CA VAL A 167 -13.86 4.00 -1.75
C VAL A 167 -14.22 4.88 -0.57
N ILE A 168 -15.08 4.40 0.30
CA ILE A 168 -15.59 5.07 1.49
C ILE A 168 -15.36 4.21 2.74
N GLY A 169 -15.50 4.81 3.91
CA GLY A 169 -15.29 4.13 5.19
C GLY A 169 -13.82 4.11 5.62
N THR A 170 -13.59 3.88 6.89
CA THR A 170 -12.25 3.79 7.48
C THR A 170 -12.31 3.21 8.90
N GLU A 171 -12.92 2.10 9.08
CA GLU A 171 -13.04 1.49 10.41
C GLU A 171 -11.77 0.75 10.84
N VAL A 172 -10.59 1.23 10.37
CA VAL A 172 -9.31 0.60 10.64
C VAL A 172 -8.30 1.63 11.15
N PRO A 173 -7.42 1.27 12.10
CA PRO A 173 -6.29 2.11 12.48
C PRO A 173 -5.34 2.30 11.29
N VAL A 174 -4.51 3.35 11.36
CA VAL A 174 -3.46 3.58 10.32
C VAL A 174 -2.51 2.39 10.30
N PRO A 175 -2.31 1.71 9.17
CA PRO A 175 -1.45 0.54 9.06
C PRO A 175 -0.05 0.78 9.64
N GLY A 176 0.41 -0.11 10.54
CA GLY A 176 1.67 0.06 11.26
C GLY A 176 1.70 1.27 12.20
N GLY A 177 0.54 1.82 12.55
CA GLY A 177 0.37 2.92 13.49
C GLY A 177 0.13 2.51 14.93
N GLU A 178 -0.07 1.21 15.19
CA GLU A 178 -0.21 0.70 16.55
C GLU A 178 1.09 0.88 17.35
N ALA A 179 1.00 1.61 18.45
CA ALA A 179 2.11 1.82 19.39
C ALA A 179 2.18 0.76 20.50
N SER A 180 1.16 -0.08 20.60
CA SER A 180 1.03 -1.16 21.61
C SER A 180 0.86 -2.52 20.93
N ALA A 181 1.20 -3.59 21.65
CA ALA A 181 0.95 -4.95 21.19
C ALA A 181 -0.54 -5.16 20.92
N ILE A 182 -0.87 -5.75 19.78
CA ILE A 182 -2.25 -6.05 19.40
C ILE A 182 -2.75 -7.20 20.27
N HIS A 183 -3.73 -6.94 21.13
CA HIS A 183 -4.32 -7.96 22.00
C HIS A 183 -5.59 -8.57 21.39
N GLU A 184 -6.40 -7.77 20.71
CA GLU A 184 -7.60 -8.22 20.00
C GLU A 184 -7.87 -7.34 18.79
N VAL A 185 -8.28 -7.96 17.68
CA VAL A 185 -8.79 -7.30 16.48
C VAL A 185 -10.21 -7.76 16.26
N HIS A 186 -11.16 -6.83 16.36
CA HIS A 186 -12.57 -7.15 16.14
C HIS A 186 -12.93 -6.96 14.66
N VAL A 187 -13.56 -7.98 14.09
CA VAL A 187 -14.15 -7.88 12.74
C VAL A 187 -15.30 -6.89 12.78
N THR A 188 -15.39 -6.02 11.78
CA THR A 188 -16.52 -5.08 11.62
C THR A 188 -17.82 -5.87 11.58
N ARG A 189 -18.83 -5.44 12.36
CA ARG A 189 -20.14 -6.08 12.34
C ARG A 189 -20.91 -5.70 11.06
N PRO A 190 -21.74 -6.60 10.51
CA PRO A 190 -22.57 -6.29 9.33
C PRO A 190 -23.43 -5.04 9.51
N GLU A 191 -23.98 -4.83 10.71
CA GLU A 191 -24.82 -3.67 11.04
C GLU A 191 -24.04 -2.35 10.95
N ASP A 192 -22.78 -2.35 11.40
CA ASP A 192 -21.92 -1.16 11.36
C ASP A 192 -21.52 -0.85 9.91
N ALA A 193 -21.19 -1.87 9.12
CA ALA A 193 -20.92 -1.74 7.69
C ALA A 193 -22.14 -1.22 6.91
N ALA A 194 -23.33 -1.75 7.21
CA ALA A 194 -24.59 -1.31 6.61
C ALA A 194 -24.90 0.15 6.98
N HIS A 195 -24.72 0.51 8.24
CA HIS A 195 -24.94 1.86 8.73
C HIS A 195 -23.99 2.87 8.06
N THR A 196 -22.71 2.55 7.98
CA THR A 196 -21.69 3.38 7.30
C THR A 196 -22.07 3.60 5.84
N LEU A 197 -22.46 2.54 5.12
CA LEU A 197 -22.84 2.62 3.72
C LEU A 197 -24.09 3.51 3.52
N GLU A 198 -25.13 3.32 4.34
CA GLU A 198 -26.36 4.09 4.26
C GLU A 198 -26.14 5.57 4.57
N LEU A 199 -25.38 5.90 5.61
CA LEU A 199 -25.05 7.31 5.95
C LEU A 199 -24.30 8.01 4.82
N HIS A 200 -23.34 7.33 4.18
CA HIS A 200 -22.65 7.88 3.03
C HIS A 200 -23.61 8.10 1.84
N TYR A 201 -24.48 7.13 1.53
CA TYR A 201 -25.46 7.29 0.47
C TYR A 201 -26.42 8.44 0.75
N GLN A 202 -26.88 8.62 1.99
CA GLN A 202 -27.74 9.75 2.38
C GLN A 202 -27.01 11.09 2.22
N ALA A 203 -25.76 11.18 2.70
CA ALA A 203 -24.95 12.41 2.59
C ALA A 203 -24.66 12.76 1.13
N PHE A 204 -24.36 11.77 0.29
CA PHE A 204 -24.13 11.99 -1.14
C PHE A 204 -25.38 12.43 -1.87
N ARG A 205 -26.57 11.83 -1.58
CA ARG A 205 -27.86 12.29 -2.14
C ARG A 205 -28.16 13.72 -1.70
N ALA A 206 -28.01 14.01 -0.42
CA ALA A 206 -28.21 15.38 0.10
C ALA A 206 -27.26 16.40 -0.54
N ALA A 207 -26.11 15.95 -1.03
CA ALA A 207 -25.13 16.75 -1.75
C ALA A 207 -25.39 16.86 -3.26
N GLY A 208 -26.41 16.18 -3.82
CA GLY A 208 -26.69 16.12 -5.26
C GLY A 208 -25.64 15.31 -6.05
N LEU A 209 -25.14 14.22 -5.45
CA LEU A 209 -24.05 13.39 -5.98
C LEU A 209 -24.53 11.96 -6.36
N GLU A 210 -25.79 11.82 -6.80
CA GLU A 210 -26.38 10.53 -7.15
C GLU A 210 -25.54 9.77 -8.19
N ALA A 211 -25.06 10.45 -9.21
CA ALA A 211 -24.17 9.86 -10.22
C ALA A 211 -22.81 9.38 -9.65
N ALA A 212 -22.34 9.94 -8.54
CA ALA A 212 -21.13 9.48 -7.87
C ALA A 212 -21.39 8.23 -7.03
N ILE A 213 -22.59 8.05 -6.48
CA ILE A 213 -22.98 6.83 -5.74
C ILE A 213 -22.78 5.59 -6.60
N GLU A 214 -23.14 5.62 -7.88
CA GLU A 214 -22.94 4.51 -8.83
C GLU A 214 -21.45 4.18 -9.08
N ARG A 215 -20.56 5.02 -8.62
CA ARG A 215 -19.10 4.88 -8.75
C ARG A 215 -18.40 4.61 -7.43
N ILE A 216 -19.14 4.47 -6.35
CA ILE A 216 -18.60 3.89 -5.11
C ILE A 216 -18.44 2.38 -5.37
N ILE A 217 -17.20 1.92 -5.31
CA ILE A 217 -16.81 0.54 -5.63
C ILE A 217 -16.42 -0.26 -4.40
N GLY A 218 -16.02 0.42 -3.32
CA GLY A 218 -15.51 -0.24 -2.13
C GLY A 218 -15.91 0.43 -0.83
N LEU A 219 -16.05 -0.40 0.19
CA LEU A 219 -16.23 -0.03 1.59
C LEU A 219 -15.05 -0.57 2.40
N VAL A 220 -14.34 0.31 3.11
CA VAL A 220 -13.28 -0.09 4.03
C VAL A 220 -13.91 -0.62 5.32
N VAL A 221 -13.49 -1.81 5.72
CA VAL A 221 -13.89 -2.47 6.97
C VAL A 221 -12.72 -3.25 7.57
N GLN A 222 -12.81 -3.60 8.84
CA GLN A 222 -11.83 -4.48 9.51
C GLN A 222 -12.21 -5.96 9.30
N PRO A 223 -11.42 -6.73 8.50
CA PRO A 223 -11.67 -8.16 8.28
C PRO A 223 -11.17 -9.06 9.41
N GLY A 224 -10.55 -8.52 10.45
CA GLY A 224 -9.88 -9.28 11.51
C GLY A 224 -8.40 -9.55 11.20
N VAL A 225 -7.75 -8.68 10.43
CA VAL A 225 -6.29 -8.73 10.16
C VAL A 225 -5.62 -7.46 10.69
N GLU A 226 -4.45 -7.61 11.24
CA GLU A 226 -3.60 -6.50 11.66
C GLU A 226 -2.17 -6.98 11.87
N PHE A 227 -1.22 -6.05 11.98
CA PHE A 227 0.15 -6.36 12.37
C PHE A 227 0.74 -5.21 13.19
N ASP A 228 1.61 -5.55 14.12
CA ASP A 228 2.39 -4.61 14.90
C ASP A 228 3.89 -4.68 14.55
N HIS A 229 4.77 -4.40 15.51
CA HIS A 229 6.22 -4.45 15.30
C HIS A 229 6.76 -5.88 15.13
N SER A 230 6.10 -6.89 15.70
CA SER A 230 6.62 -8.25 15.84
C SER A 230 5.59 -9.35 15.68
N SER A 231 4.32 -9.02 15.55
CA SER A 231 3.23 -9.98 15.45
C SER A 231 2.26 -9.67 14.32
N VAL A 232 1.57 -10.70 13.84
CA VAL A 232 0.57 -10.62 12.78
C VAL A 232 -0.68 -11.34 13.21
N VAL A 233 -1.81 -10.67 13.15
CA VAL A 233 -3.13 -11.28 13.32
C VAL A 233 -3.59 -11.80 11.97
N HIS A 234 -3.69 -13.11 11.83
CA HIS A 234 -4.02 -13.76 10.57
C HIS A 234 -5.53 -13.85 10.35
N TYR A 235 -5.92 -13.68 9.09
CA TYR A 235 -7.32 -13.78 8.66
C TYR A 235 -7.97 -15.10 9.05
N GLN A 236 -9.15 -15.00 9.64
CA GLN A 236 -9.98 -16.13 10.05
C GLN A 236 -11.34 -16.04 9.34
N PRO A 237 -11.58 -16.79 8.24
CA PRO A 237 -12.82 -16.70 7.46
C PRO A 237 -14.10 -16.89 8.30
N ALA A 238 -14.02 -17.74 9.33
CA ALA A 238 -15.15 -17.98 10.21
C ALA A 238 -15.61 -16.71 10.96
N GLY A 239 -14.68 -15.84 11.34
CA GLY A 239 -14.97 -14.58 12.02
C GLY A 239 -15.60 -13.52 11.12
N ALA A 240 -15.28 -13.54 9.81
CA ALA A 240 -15.79 -12.58 8.84
C ALA A 240 -17.02 -13.08 8.05
N ARG A 241 -17.56 -14.26 8.36
CA ARG A 241 -18.63 -14.90 7.57
C ARG A 241 -19.88 -14.03 7.41
N GLU A 242 -20.36 -13.43 8.50
CA GLU A 242 -21.56 -12.59 8.47
C GLU A 242 -21.32 -11.32 7.66
N LEU A 243 -20.14 -10.70 7.85
CA LEU A 243 -19.71 -9.54 7.08
C LEU A 243 -19.59 -9.86 5.58
N SER A 244 -18.97 -10.99 5.23
CA SER A 244 -18.90 -11.51 3.86
C SER A 244 -20.29 -11.74 3.26
N THR A 245 -21.23 -12.33 4.02
CA THR A 245 -22.61 -12.53 3.56
C THR A 245 -23.32 -11.22 3.29
N PHE A 246 -23.17 -10.23 4.17
CA PHE A 246 -23.81 -8.92 4.01
C PHE A 246 -23.43 -8.24 2.70
N ILE A 247 -22.15 -8.19 2.35
CA ILE A 247 -21.70 -7.42 1.19
C ILE A 247 -22.23 -7.97 -0.14
N THR A 248 -22.62 -9.24 -0.20
CA THR A 248 -23.22 -9.84 -1.41
C THR A 248 -24.51 -9.14 -1.82
N THR A 249 -25.22 -8.54 -0.87
CA THR A 249 -26.49 -7.82 -1.07
C THR A 249 -26.32 -6.38 -1.57
N THR A 250 -25.09 -5.91 -1.68
CA THR A 250 -24.73 -4.54 -2.07
C THR A 250 -24.01 -4.50 -3.43
N PRO A 251 -23.94 -3.36 -4.11
CA PRO A 251 -23.18 -3.26 -5.37
C PRO A 251 -21.66 -3.09 -5.18
N VAL A 252 -21.18 -2.91 -3.95
CA VAL A 252 -19.77 -2.67 -3.62
C VAL A 252 -19.07 -3.94 -3.13
N VAL A 253 -17.75 -3.91 -3.07
CA VAL A 253 -16.90 -4.91 -2.42
C VAL A 253 -16.26 -4.31 -1.17
N TYR A 254 -15.54 -5.14 -0.39
CA TYR A 254 -14.69 -4.61 0.67
C TYR A 254 -13.31 -4.24 0.15
N GLU A 255 -12.75 -3.17 0.71
CA GLU A 255 -11.33 -2.88 0.69
C GLU A 255 -10.75 -3.21 2.07
N ALA A 256 -9.77 -4.11 2.11
CA ALA A 256 -9.09 -4.51 3.33
C ALA A 256 -7.75 -3.80 3.46
N HIS A 257 -7.55 -3.11 4.58
CA HIS A 257 -6.29 -2.49 4.97
C HIS A 257 -5.49 -3.44 5.86
N SER A 258 -4.23 -3.11 6.17
CA SER A 258 -3.34 -3.90 7.04
C SER A 258 -3.25 -5.38 6.66
N THR A 259 -3.38 -5.70 5.36
CA THR A 259 -3.31 -7.09 4.89
C THR A 259 -1.86 -7.59 4.75
N ASP A 260 -0.89 -6.78 5.10
CA ASP A 260 0.52 -7.13 5.06
C ASP A 260 0.81 -8.41 5.87
N TYR A 261 1.78 -9.19 5.42
CA TYR A 261 2.28 -10.41 6.07
C TYR A 261 1.27 -11.55 6.23
N GLN A 262 0.13 -11.52 5.55
CA GLN A 262 -0.80 -12.62 5.53
C GLN A 262 -0.23 -13.81 4.73
N THR A 263 -0.75 -15.01 4.98
CA THR A 263 -0.37 -16.17 4.19
C THR A 263 -1.02 -16.12 2.80
N ARG A 264 -0.40 -16.80 1.85
CA ARG A 264 -0.91 -16.92 0.47
C ARG A 264 -2.37 -17.43 0.41
N SER A 265 -2.69 -18.40 1.28
CA SER A 265 -4.07 -18.91 1.41
C SER A 265 -5.02 -17.91 2.06
N ALA A 266 -4.55 -17.08 2.97
CA ALA A 266 -5.35 -16.02 3.59
C ALA A 266 -5.74 -14.93 2.57
N TYR A 267 -4.82 -14.52 1.67
CA TYR A 267 -5.18 -13.61 0.57
C TYR A 267 -6.27 -14.17 -0.32
N ARG A 268 -6.21 -15.48 -0.66
CA ARG A 268 -7.25 -16.16 -1.42
C ARG A 268 -8.59 -16.17 -0.68
N ALA A 269 -8.57 -16.46 0.62
CA ALA A 269 -9.77 -16.48 1.44
C ALA A 269 -10.38 -15.08 1.56
N LEU A 270 -9.57 -14.04 1.77
CA LEU A 270 -10.03 -12.64 1.77
C LEU A 270 -10.76 -12.29 0.47
N VAL A 271 -10.19 -12.62 -0.69
CA VAL A 271 -10.85 -12.33 -1.97
C VAL A 271 -12.14 -13.11 -2.12
N LYS A 272 -12.19 -14.40 -1.75
CA LYS A 272 -13.42 -15.22 -1.75
C LYS A 272 -14.50 -14.65 -0.83
N ASP A 273 -14.10 -14.05 0.29
CA ASP A 273 -14.98 -13.39 1.25
C ASP A 273 -15.28 -11.93 0.91
N HIS A 274 -15.06 -11.57 -0.38
CA HIS A 274 -15.39 -10.28 -0.99
C HIS A 274 -14.52 -9.08 -0.57
N PHE A 275 -13.38 -9.31 0.06
CA PHE A 275 -12.33 -8.30 0.21
C PHE A 275 -11.52 -8.26 -1.09
N ALA A 276 -12.12 -7.70 -2.15
CA ALA A 276 -11.56 -7.76 -3.49
C ALA A 276 -10.47 -6.71 -3.77
N ILE A 277 -10.27 -5.75 -2.87
CA ILE A 277 -9.18 -4.77 -2.92
C ILE A 277 -8.32 -4.98 -1.67
N LEU A 278 -7.08 -5.45 -1.87
CA LEU A 278 -6.15 -5.76 -0.78
C LEU A 278 -5.02 -4.74 -0.75
N LYS A 279 -4.93 -3.98 0.33
CA LYS A 279 -3.88 -2.95 0.51
C LYS A 279 -2.59 -3.57 1.01
N VAL A 280 -1.47 -3.19 0.41
CA VAL A 280 -0.13 -3.55 0.86
C VAL A 280 0.80 -2.36 0.85
N GLY A 281 1.57 -2.19 1.89
CA GLY A 281 2.55 -1.11 2.03
C GLY A 281 3.83 -1.55 2.73
N PRO A 282 3.84 -1.65 4.06
CA PRO A 282 5.02 -2.01 4.84
C PRO A 282 5.70 -3.30 4.40
N ALA A 283 4.98 -4.37 4.07
CA ALA A 283 5.57 -5.65 3.65
C ALA A 283 6.43 -5.51 2.38
N LEU A 284 6.09 -4.61 1.48
CA LEU A 284 6.87 -4.38 0.25
C LEU A 284 8.19 -3.66 0.53
N THR A 285 8.16 -2.64 1.37
CA THR A 285 9.38 -1.91 1.75
C THR A 285 10.21 -2.71 2.77
N PHE A 286 9.58 -3.57 3.55
CA PHE A 286 10.26 -4.54 4.39
C PHE A 286 11.04 -5.57 3.54
N ALA A 287 10.44 -6.14 2.50
CA ALA A 287 11.13 -7.03 1.57
C ALA A 287 12.28 -6.33 0.84
N LEU A 288 12.09 -5.05 0.44
CA LEU A 288 13.16 -4.21 -0.08
C LEU A 288 14.31 -4.06 0.92
N ARG A 289 14.00 -3.74 2.19
CA ARG A 289 14.99 -3.61 3.26
C ARG A 289 15.74 -4.92 3.48
N GLU A 290 15.02 -6.06 3.54
CA GLU A 290 15.65 -7.37 3.68
C GLU A 290 16.65 -7.66 2.57
N ALA A 291 16.30 -7.35 1.31
CA ALA A 291 17.19 -7.50 0.18
C ALA A 291 18.44 -6.60 0.30
N ILE A 292 18.25 -5.33 0.66
CA ILE A 292 19.36 -4.38 0.83
C ILE A 292 20.28 -4.82 1.97
N PHE A 293 19.74 -5.30 3.09
CA PHE A 293 20.53 -5.79 4.22
C PHE A 293 21.32 -7.05 3.83
N ALA A 294 20.69 -7.99 3.15
CA ALA A 294 21.36 -9.18 2.61
C ALA A 294 22.52 -8.79 1.66
N LEU A 295 22.29 -7.84 0.78
CA LEU A 295 23.31 -7.35 -0.15
C LEU A 295 24.44 -6.61 0.58
N ALA A 296 24.15 -5.88 1.65
CA ALA A 296 25.17 -5.24 2.48
C ALA A 296 26.07 -6.27 3.18
N GLU A 297 25.53 -7.38 3.67
CA GLU A 297 26.33 -8.49 4.20
C GLU A 297 27.19 -9.15 3.11
N ILE A 298 26.64 -9.31 1.91
CA ILE A 298 27.39 -9.81 0.74
C ILE A 298 28.52 -8.84 0.38
N GLU A 299 28.26 -7.53 0.39
CA GLU A 299 29.26 -6.51 0.17
C GLU A 299 30.42 -6.61 1.18
N GLN A 300 30.10 -6.78 2.47
CA GLN A 300 31.12 -6.94 3.52
C GLN A 300 32.04 -8.13 3.27
N ALA A 301 31.52 -9.22 2.71
CA ALA A 301 32.30 -10.40 2.39
C ALA A 301 33.20 -10.22 1.16
N LEU A 302 32.83 -9.35 0.21
CA LEU A 302 33.48 -9.25 -1.11
C LEU A 302 34.36 -8.00 -1.27
N ILE A 303 34.04 -6.92 -0.57
CA ILE A 303 34.63 -5.60 -0.78
C ILE A 303 35.49 -5.22 0.41
N ALA A 304 36.68 -4.66 0.13
CA ALA A 304 37.58 -4.20 1.16
C ALA A 304 36.93 -3.11 2.04
N PRO A 305 37.16 -3.13 3.38
CA PRO A 305 36.40 -2.31 4.35
C PRO A 305 36.39 -0.79 4.06
N GLU A 306 37.44 -0.28 3.47
CA GLU A 306 37.57 1.15 3.11
C GLU A 306 36.73 1.57 1.92
N LYS A 307 36.22 0.60 1.13
CA LYS A 307 35.39 0.83 -0.06
C LYS A 307 33.91 0.48 0.15
N GLN A 308 33.59 -0.14 1.29
CA GLN A 308 32.21 -0.57 1.58
C GLN A 308 31.26 0.64 1.72
N SER A 309 30.03 0.44 1.31
CA SER A 309 28.94 1.43 1.40
C SER A 309 28.57 1.80 2.84
N ARG A 310 28.83 0.90 3.79
CA ARG A 310 28.41 0.99 5.20
C ARG A 310 26.91 1.24 5.36
N MET A 311 26.10 0.63 4.49
CA MET A 311 24.68 0.88 4.35
C MET A 311 23.91 0.83 5.68
N LEU A 312 24.11 -0.23 6.49
CA LEU A 312 23.41 -0.39 7.76
C LEU A 312 23.77 0.72 8.75
N ALA A 313 25.07 1.02 8.89
CA ALA A 313 25.53 2.08 9.81
C ALA A 313 25.02 3.46 9.40
N VAL A 314 24.88 3.72 8.10
CA VAL A 314 24.30 4.98 7.59
C VAL A 314 22.83 5.07 7.95
N ILE A 315 22.07 3.97 7.79
CA ILE A 315 20.66 3.91 8.17
C ILE A 315 20.50 4.19 9.67
N ASP A 316 21.27 3.50 10.51
CA ASP A 316 21.24 3.69 11.96
C ASP A 316 21.46 5.15 12.34
N GLN A 317 22.52 5.74 11.78
CA GLN A 317 22.89 7.12 12.11
C GLN A 317 21.81 8.10 11.65
N VAL A 318 21.24 7.92 10.45
CA VAL A 318 20.18 8.81 9.94
C VAL A 318 18.91 8.68 10.81
N MET A 319 18.50 7.47 11.14
CA MET A 319 17.29 7.27 11.94
C MET A 319 17.46 7.77 13.39
N LEU A 320 18.66 7.66 13.96
CA LEU A 320 18.97 8.22 15.29
C LEU A 320 19.06 9.74 15.28
N ASP A 321 19.63 10.33 14.23
CA ASP A 321 19.72 11.79 14.06
C ASP A 321 18.33 12.42 13.85
N GLU A 322 17.44 11.72 13.15
CA GLU A 322 16.12 12.20 12.72
C GLU A 322 14.98 11.30 13.25
N PRO A 323 14.73 11.22 14.57
CA PRO A 323 13.84 10.21 15.16
C PRO A 323 12.33 10.47 14.95
N GLY A 324 11.95 11.53 14.22
CA GLY A 324 10.58 12.01 14.10
C GLY A 324 9.58 10.96 13.59
N TYR A 325 10.00 10.06 12.70
CA TYR A 325 9.11 9.07 12.11
C TYR A 325 8.99 7.75 12.90
N TRP A 326 9.85 7.47 13.90
CA TRP A 326 9.82 6.21 14.62
C TRP A 326 9.68 6.34 16.13
N LYS A 327 10.23 7.39 16.77
CA LYS A 327 10.40 7.48 18.22
C LYS A 327 9.11 7.31 19.05
N LYS A 328 7.97 7.80 18.54
CA LYS A 328 6.68 7.67 19.24
C LYS A 328 6.01 6.31 19.09
N TYR A 329 6.55 5.45 18.21
CA TYR A 329 5.97 4.15 17.88
C TYR A 329 6.80 2.98 18.40
N TYR A 330 8.14 3.12 18.40
CA TYR A 330 9.03 2.05 18.83
C TYR A 330 9.23 2.04 20.34
N ARG A 331 9.59 0.87 20.85
CA ARG A 331 9.78 0.64 22.29
C ARG A 331 10.89 1.53 22.85
N PRO A 332 10.73 2.09 24.07
CA PRO A 332 11.66 3.09 24.59
C PRO A 332 13.02 2.53 25.04
N ALA A 333 13.14 1.21 25.28
CA ALA A 333 14.41 0.60 25.64
C ALA A 333 15.40 0.65 24.45
N PHE A 334 16.56 1.25 24.62
CA PHE A 334 17.54 1.50 23.56
C PHE A 334 17.87 0.27 22.70
N SER A 335 18.18 -0.88 23.36
CA SER A 335 18.47 -2.13 22.66
C SER A 335 17.28 -2.63 21.82
N GLN A 336 16.07 -2.45 22.32
CA GLN A 336 14.85 -2.85 21.63
C GLN A 336 14.53 -1.88 20.48
N SER A 337 14.81 -0.58 20.65
CA SER A 337 14.65 0.40 19.56
C SER A 337 15.56 0.09 18.38
N LEU A 338 16.79 -0.37 18.60
CA LEU A 338 17.68 -0.79 17.52
C LEU A 338 17.14 -2.03 16.78
N VAL A 339 16.57 -3.01 17.52
CA VAL A 339 15.90 -4.15 16.88
C VAL A 339 14.69 -3.68 16.07
N ASP A 340 13.89 -2.76 16.62
CA ASP A 340 12.71 -2.23 15.93
C ASP A 340 13.09 -1.42 14.68
N ILE A 341 14.18 -0.62 14.74
CA ILE A 341 14.70 0.10 13.57
C ILE A 341 14.99 -0.84 12.40
N HIS A 342 15.59 -2.00 12.66
CA HIS A 342 16.00 -2.94 11.63
C HIS A 342 14.92 -3.95 11.24
N PHE A 343 14.10 -4.40 12.18
CA PHE A 343 13.31 -5.63 12.02
C PHE A 343 11.83 -5.49 12.33
N SER A 344 11.37 -4.30 12.71
CA SER A 344 9.93 -4.08 12.93
C SER A 344 9.12 -4.30 11.66
N LEU A 345 8.05 -5.07 11.73
CA LEU A 345 7.11 -5.28 10.63
C LEU A 345 6.42 -3.98 10.20
N SER A 346 6.32 -2.97 11.10
CA SER A 346 5.81 -1.66 10.71
C SER A 346 6.74 -0.88 9.77
N ASP A 347 7.99 -1.35 9.61
CA ASP A 347 8.98 -0.90 8.63
C ASP A 347 9.10 0.63 8.50
N ARG A 348 9.35 1.31 9.62
CA ARG A 348 9.41 2.78 9.61
C ARG A 348 10.64 3.35 8.90
N ILE A 349 11.62 2.52 8.56
CA ILE A 349 12.72 2.89 7.67
C ILE A 349 12.22 3.40 6.32
N ARG A 350 11.00 3.01 5.88
CA ARG A 350 10.40 3.46 4.61
C ARG A 350 10.32 4.97 4.46
N TYR A 351 10.23 5.73 5.56
CA TYR A 351 10.19 7.19 5.55
C TYR A 351 11.55 7.84 5.29
N TYR A 352 12.64 7.06 5.43
CA TYR A 352 14.01 7.55 5.34
C TYR A 352 14.71 7.23 4.01
N TRP A 353 14.13 6.37 3.17
CA TRP A 353 14.71 6.07 1.85
C TRP A 353 15.01 7.31 1.00
N PRO A 354 14.23 8.42 1.04
CA PRO A 354 14.56 9.64 0.32
C PRO A 354 15.73 10.45 0.92
N ASN A 355 16.26 10.06 2.10
CA ASN A 355 17.36 10.80 2.73
C ASN A 355 18.63 10.71 1.86
N PRO A 356 19.29 11.84 1.53
CA PRO A 356 20.45 11.85 0.64
C PRO A 356 21.62 10.97 1.10
N ARG A 357 21.83 10.83 2.43
CA ARG A 357 22.88 9.98 2.98
C ARG A 357 22.59 8.49 2.70
N ILE A 358 21.34 8.07 2.86
CA ILE A 358 20.89 6.70 2.58
C ILE A 358 20.97 6.42 1.08
N SER A 359 20.51 7.37 0.25
CA SER A 359 20.60 7.23 -1.22
C SER A 359 22.04 7.07 -1.68
N ALA A 360 22.97 7.89 -1.15
CA ALA A 360 24.39 7.80 -1.50
C ALA A 360 25.02 6.45 -1.07
N ALA A 361 24.68 5.95 0.13
CA ALA A 361 25.12 4.63 0.59
C ALA A 361 24.54 3.50 -0.28
N PHE A 362 23.28 3.60 -0.67
CA PHE A 362 22.65 2.65 -1.57
C PHE A 362 23.32 2.64 -2.96
N ASP A 363 23.61 3.81 -3.52
CA ASP A 363 24.30 3.92 -4.82
C ASP A 363 25.70 3.30 -4.75
N ALA A 364 26.43 3.51 -3.65
CA ALA A 364 27.74 2.89 -3.43
C ALA A 364 27.63 1.35 -3.33
N LEU A 365 26.65 0.82 -2.57
CA LEU A 365 26.37 -0.60 -2.49
C LEU A 365 26.11 -1.20 -3.88
N MET A 366 25.24 -0.57 -4.66
CA MET A 366 24.89 -1.01 -6.01
C MET A 366 26.08 -0.96 -6.98
N ALA A 367 26.92 0.07 -6.88
CA ALA A 367 28.12 0.18 -7.69
C ALA A 367 29.15 -0.91 -7.34
N ASN A 368 29.39 -1.16 -6.06
CA ASN A 368 30.30 -2.20 -5.59
C ASN A 368 29.88 -3.60 -6.07
N LEU A 369 28.59 -3.94 -5.90
CA LEU A 369 28.07 -5.25 -6.30
C LEU A 369 27.81 -5.35 -7.82
N GLY A 370 27.62 -4.23 -8.52
CA GLY A 370 27.51 -4.20 -9.97
C GLY A 370 28.84 -4.51 -10.69
N ALA A 371 29.97 -4.25 -10.03
CA ALA A 371 31.30 -4.54 -10.55
C ALA A 371 31.85 -5.92 -10.11
N THR A 372 31.11 -6.67 -9.28
CA THR A 372 31.61 -7.90 -8.64
C THR A 372 30.60 -9.02 -8.81
N ALA A 373 31.04 -10.17 -9.32
CA ALA A 373 30.18 -11.35 -9.40
C ALA A 373 29.85 -11.86 -7.98
N ILE A 374 28.56 -12.03 -7.70
CA ILE A 374 28.09 -12.54 -6.40
C ILE A 374 28.21 -14.08 -6.38
N PRO A 375 29.04 -14.67 -5.50
CA PRO A 375 29.16 -16.11 -5.39
C PRO A 375 27.85 -16.78 -4.95
N LEU A 376 27.53 -17.93 -5.54
CA LEU A 376 26.31 -18.69 -5.23
C LEU A 376 26.19 -19.05 -3.74
N GLY A 377 27.31 -19.32 -3.05
CA GLY A 377 27.29 -19.61 -1.62
C GLY A 377 26.80 -18.43 -0.77
N LEU A 378 27.10 -17.18 -1.15
CA LEU A 378 26.59 -16.00 -0.48
C LEU A 378 25.10 -15.78 -0.78
N LEU A 379 24.65 -16.03 -2.03
CA LEU A 379 23.22 -16.00 -2.35
C LEU A 379 22.44 -17.05 -1.56
N SER A 380 22.95 -18.28 -1.47
CA SER A 380 22.33 -19.34 -0.68
C SER A 380 22.16 -18.95 0.79
N GLN A 381 23.16 -18.27 1.37
CA GLN A 381 23.15 -17.84 2.77
C GLN A 381 22.16 -16.69 3.02
N TYR A 382 22.17 -15.66 2.18
CA TYR A 382 21.51 -14.40 2.46
C TYR A 382 20.20 -14.19 1.69
N LEU A 383 20.05 -14.84 0.51
CA LEU A 383 18.88 -14.73 -0.37
C LEU A 383 18.48 -16.11 -0.92
N PRO A 384 18.07 -17.06 -0.06
CA PRO A 384 17.88 -18.46 -0.45
C PRO A 384 16.82 -18.67 -1.53
N LYS A 385 15.70 -17.95 -1.51
CA LYS A 385 14.69 -18.06 -2.56
C LYS A 385 15.21 -17.54 -3.91
N GLN A 386 15.98 -16.47 -3.90
CA GLN A 386 16.62 -15.93 -5.09
C GLN A 386 17.71 -16.85 -5.61
N PHE A 387 18.47 -17.48 -4.71
CA PHE A 387 19.45 -18.52 -5.05
C PHE A 387 18.80 -19.65 -5.87
N ASP A 388 17.66 -20.19 -5.42
CA ASP A 388 16.96 -21.26 -6.14
C ASP A 388 16.57 -20.83 -7.56
N ARG A 389 16.11 -19.58 -7.73
CA ARG A 389 15.74 -19.03 -9.05
C ARG A 389 16.95 -18.76 -9.95
N VAL A 390 18.07 -18.37 -9.36
CA VAL A 390 19.34 -18.21 -10.10
C VAL A 390 19.83 -19.57 -10.59
N LEU A 391 19.78 -20.62 -9.75
CA LEU A 391 20.13 -21.97 -10.16
C LEU A 391 19.21 -22.51 -11.27
N ALA A 392 17.92 -22.20 -11.20
CA ALA A 392 16.95 -22.56 -12.22
C ALA A 392 17.08 -21.74 -13.53
N GLY A 393 17.97 -20.74 -13.58
CA GLY A 393 18.15 -19.86 -14.73
C GLY A 393 17.02 -18.87 -14.98
N SER A 394 16.11 -18.72 -14.02
CA SER A 394 14.95 -17.81 -14.11
C SER A 394 15.22 -16.42 -13.52
N LEU A 395 16.36 -16.21 -12.88
CA LEU A 395 16.77 -14.94 -12.28
C LEU A 395 18.26 -14.69 -12.53
N ASN A 396 18.60 -13.45 -12.89
CA ASN A 396 20.00 -13.02 -12.96
C ASN A 396 20.54 -12.72 -11.55
N ALA A 397 21.81 -13.05 -11.31
CA ALA A 397 22.47 -12.82 -10.01
C ALA A 397 23.00 -11.39 -9.85
N ASP A 398 22.43 -10.38 -10.53
CA ASP A 398 22.78 -8.99 -10.30
C ASP A 398 21.97 -8.38 -9.14
N ALA A 399 22.59 -7.45 -8.41
CA ALA A 399 22.02 -6.89 -7.18
C ALA A 399 20.61 -6.28 -7.39
N ARG A 400 20.36 -5.61 -8.53
CA ARG A 400 19.07 -4.99 -8.80
C ARG A 400 17.99 -6.05 -9.08
N ALA A 401 18.28 -7.07 -9.87
CA ALA A 401 17.36 -8.17 -10.14
C ALA A 401 17.01 -8.93 -8.86
N LEU A 402 17.98 -9.16 -7.98
CA LEU A 402 17.76 -9.79 -6.68
C LEU A 402 16.82 -8.98 -5.78
N ILE A 403 16.98 -7.65 -5.71
CA ILE A 403 16.08 -6.77 -4.95
C ILE A 403 14.65 -6.83 -5.52
N ILE A 404 14.51 -6.66 -6.83
CA ILE A 404 13.21 -6.69 -7.50
C ILE A 404 12.50 -8.02 -7.25
N ASP A 405 13.20 -9.14 -7.42
CA ASP A 405 12.63 -10.47 -7.22
C ASP A 405 12.23 -10.74 -5.76
N LYS A 406 13.01 -10.23 -4.79
CA LYS A 406 12.66 -10.31 -3.36
C LYS A 406 11.37 -9.54 -3.03
N ILE A 407 11.18 -8.36 -3.60
CA ILE A 407 9.92 -7.60 -3.47
C ILE A 407 8.78 -8.36 -4.15
N GLN A 408 9.04 -8.96 -5.30
CA GLN A 408 8.06 -9.75 -6.03
C GLN A 408 7.63 -11.02 -5.29
N ASP A 409 8.38 -11.53 -4.32
CA ASP A 409 7.91 -12.65 -3.48
C ASP A 409 6.60 -12.28 -2.76
N VAL A 410 6.53 -11.07 -2.19
CA VAL A 410 5.31 -10.57 -1.55
C VAL A 410 4.19 -10.40 -2.58
N LEU A 411 4.48 -9.74 -3.71
CA LEU A 411 3.49 -9.47 -4.75
C LEU A 411 2.93 -10.74 -5.40
N ARG A 412 3.73 -11.81 -5.53
CA ARG A 412 3.27 -13.12 -6.04
C ARG A 412 2.22 -13.76 -5.13
N ASP A 413 2.34 -13.58 -3.81
CA ASP A 413 1.36 -14.10 -2.87
C ASP A 413 0.03 -13.34 -2.96
N TYR A 414 0.07 -12.01 -3.13
CA TYR A 414 -1.12 -11.21 -3.44
C TYR A 414 -1.72 -11.58 -4.81
N ALA A 415 -0.89 -11.71 -5.83
CA ALA A 415 -1.33 -12.10 -7.17
C ALA A 415 -2.06 -13.44 -7.15
N PHE A 416 -1.53 -14.44 -6.42
CA PHE A 416 -2.20 -15.71 -6.22
C PHE A 416 -3.57 -15.56 -5.56
N GLY A 417 -3.71 -14.72 -4.54
CA GLY A 417 -4.99 -14.44 -3.89
C GLY A 417 -6.00 -13.77 -4.82
N CYS A 418 -5.53 -12.84 -5.62
CA CYS A 418 -6.36 -12.00 -6.50
C CYS A 418 -6.71 -12.63 -7.86
N THR A 419 -6.08 -13.75 -8.24
CA THR A 419 -6.33 -14.43 -9.52
C THR A 419 -7.30 -15.59 -9.33
N PRO A 420 -8.36 -15.73 -10.14
CA PRO A 420 -9.30 -16.84 -10.06
C PRO A 420 -8.62 -18.22 -10.23
N GLU A 421 -9.13 -19.25 -9.54
CA GLU A 421 -8.56 -20.61 -9.59
C GLU A 421 -8.56 -21.21 -11.01
N ALA A 422 -9.58 -20.91 -11.80
CA ALA A 422 -9.69 -21.41 -13.17
C ALA A 422 -8.54 -20.94 -14.08
N THR A 423 -8.07 -19.71 -13.89
CA THR A 423 -6.94 -19.13 -14.64
C THR A 423 -5.60 -19.73 -14.20
N HIS A 424 -5.47 -20.05 -12.91
CA HIS A 424 -4.25 -20.60 -12.34
C HIS A 424 -3.93 -22.01 -12.84
N ASN A 425 -4.96 -22.82 -13.08
CA ASN A 425 -4.81 -24.18 -13.63
C ASN A 425 -4.39 -24.19 -15.10
N GLN A 426 -4.65 -23.12 -15.87
CA GLN A 426 -4.18 -22.98 -17.23
C GLN A 426 -2.69 -22.61 -17.32
N GLU A 427 -2.21 -21.75 -16.43
CA GLU A 427 -0.77 -21.38 -16.38
C GLU A 427 0.12 -22.58 -15.98
N LEU A 428 -0.35 -23.44 -15.07
CA LEU A 428 0.36 -24.67 -14.66
C LEU A 428 0.35 -25.78 -15.75
N SER A 429 -0.58 -25.73 -16.69
CA SER A 429 -0.64 -26.71 -17.81
C SER A 429 0.25 -26.33 -18.99
N HIS A 430 0.84 -25.12 -19.00
CA HIS A 430 1.72 -24.60 -20.04
C HIS A 430 3.16 -24.35 -19.57
N ALA A 431 3.49 -24.64 -18.29
CA ALA A 431 4.82 -24.60 -17.70
C ALA A 431 5.41 -26.01 -17.54
#